data_abac57af5a2d4953ed8259e554474cdb
#
_entry.id   abac57af5a2d4953ed8259e554474cdb
#
_cell.length_a   1.000
_cell.length_b   1.000
_cell.length_c   1.000
_cell.angle_alpha   90.00
_cell.angle_beta   90.00
_cell.angle_gamma   90.00
#
_symmetry.space_group_name_H-M   'P 1'
#
loop_
_entity.id
_entity.type
_entity.pdbx_description
1 polymer ?
#
loop_
_entity_poly.entity_id
_entity_poly.type
_entity_poly.pdbx_seq_one_letter_code
_entity_poly.pdbx_strand_id
1 'polypeptide(L)'
;MNSLFPQDPRFPDKKAENDNVVPFDRRGPERPKGFSPPPMLNIPIMTKVMALSLILVHLALEGLGFFFGAQIQTTCIIFGGFIPASWTSANSFEWWTPLTLISYNFLHGGWFHLIMNVLMIVTFGSGVERWIGPKRFLQILVGSSLIAAATHLAFAPTSQEIVVGASGGISGLFGAMLVHLQRSNAFRQHKTSLVPTALVWIAITALFGYLGAPDGSSVAWVAHIGGFLGGIGLTLMFLKSPQT
;
A
#
# COMPACT_ATOMS: atom_id res chain seq x y z
N MET A 1 21.62 63.44 -19.26
CA MET A 1 21.11 63.80 -17.95
C MET A 1 22.13 63.36 -16.93
N ASN A 2 22.99 64.28 -16.48
CA ASN A 2 24.04 63.98 -15.50
C ASN A 2 23.43 63.79 -14.12
N SER A 3 23.92 62.80 -13.38
CA SER A 3 23.48 62.49 -12.00
C SER A 3 23.74 63.70 -11.08
N LEU A 4 22.69 64.16 -10.43
CA LEU A 4 22.62 65.31 -9.54
C LEU A 4 23.16 65.04 -8.12
N PHE A 5 23.84 63.91 -7.87
CA PHE A 5 24.40 63.60 -6.55
C PHE A 5 25.91 63.36 -6.67
N PRO A 6 26.74 64.00 -5.83
CA PRO A 6 28.15 63.73 -5.80
C PRO A 6 28.39 62.29 -5.30
N GLN A 7 29.27 61.60 -5.98
CA GLN A 7 29.73 60.25 -5.59
C GLN A 7 30.49 60.36 -4.25
N ASP A 8 30.04 59.63 -3.22
CA ASP A 8 30.72 59.55 -1.93
C ASP A 8 31.98 58.67 -2.12
N PRO A 9 33.19 59.20 -1.93
CA PRO A 9 34.43 58.46 -2.16
C PRO A 9 34.63 57.26 -1.23
N ARG A 10 33.79 57.10 -0.22
CA ARG A 10 33.81 55.94 0.71
C ARG A 10 33.13 54.72 0.15
N PHE A 11 32.38 54.86 -0.94
CA PHE A 11 31.72 53.75 -1.63
C PHE A 11 32.11 53.77 -3.12
N PRO A 12 33.32 53.31 -3.46
CA PRO A 12 33.65 53.15 -4.85
C PRO A 12 32.66 52.16 -5.46
N ASP A 13 32.09 52.49 -6.64
CA ASP A 13 31.27 51.57 -7.42
C ASP A 13 32.08 50.30 -7.65
N LYS A 14 31.97 49.33 -6.74
CA LYS A 14 32.33 47.97 -7.04
C LYS A 14 31.29 47.49 -8.06
N LYS A 15 31.63 47.55 -9.33
CA LYS A 15 31.15 46.57 -10.28
C LYS A 15 31.51 45.24 -9.64
N ALA A 16 30.61 44.70 -8.85
CA ALA A 16 30.68 43.30 -8.45
C ALA A 16 30.46 42.51 -9.72
N GLU A 17 31.54 42.22 -10.41
CA GLU A 17 31.63 41.10 -11.33
C GLU A 17 31.45 39.86 -10.47
N ASN A 18 30.18 39.51 -10.32
CA ASN A 18 29.80 38.36 -9.48
C ASN A 18 29.98 37.13 -10.36
N ASP A 19 31.23 36.69 -10.51
CA ASP A 19 31.64 35.52 -11.28
C ASP A 19 30.98 34.22 -10.80
N ASN A 20 30.18 34.26 -9.73
CA ASN A 20 29.44 33.15 -9.19
C ASN A 20 27.98 33.12 -9.64
N VAL A 21 27.50 34.07 -10.46
CA VAL A 21 26.18 33.97 -11.06
C VAL A 21 26.28 33.13 -12.33
N VAL A 22 26.15 31.83 -12.20
CA VAL A 22 25.94 30.95 -13.34
C VAL A 22 24.59 31.34 -13.97
N PRO A 23 24.56 31.83 -15.23
CA PRO A 23 23.29 32.16 -15.87
C PRO A 23 22.40 30.91 -15.86
N PHE A 24 21.21 31.04 -15.30
CA PHE A 24 20.24 29.95 -15.34
C PHE A 24 19.83 29.75 -16.81
N ASP A 25 20.42 28.76 -17.46
CA ASP A 25 20.03 28.37 -18.81
C ASP A 25 18.61 27.77 -18.75
N ARG A 26 17.63 28.55 -19.17
CA ARG A 26 16.23 28.11 -19.28
C ARG A 26 16.06 26.98 -20.29
N ARG A 27 17.04 26.73 -21.13
CA ARG A 27 17.13 25.54 -21.99
C ARG A 27 17.76 24.45 -21.13
N GLY A 28 16.97 23.70 -20.40
CA GLY A 28 17.44 22.48 -19.71
C GLY A 28 18.25 21.59 -20.69
N PRO A 29 19.05 20.65 -20.19
CA PRO A 29 19.88 19.80 -21.04
C PRO A 29 19.05 19.24 -22.20
N GLU A 30 19.54 19.38 -23.43
CA GLU A 30 18.87 18.86 -24.63
C GLU A 30 18.59 17.37 -24.41
N ARG A 31 17.31 17.02 -24.43
CA ARG A 31 16.90 15.61 -24.30
C ARG A 31 17.43 14.84 -25.50
N PRO A 32 18.05 13.67 -25.30
CA PRO A 32 18.50 12.83 -26.40
C PRO A 32 17.36 12.63 -27.40
N LYS A 33 17.64 12.76 -28.70
CA LYS A 33 16.67 12.49 -29.76
C LYS A 33 16.16 11.06 -29.59
N GLY A 34 14.84 10.89 -29.44
CA GLY A 34 14.18 9.60 -29.18
C GLY A 34 13.86 9.31 -27.70
N PHE A 35 14.17 10.22 -26.77
CA PHE A 35 13.72 10.10 -25.38
C PHE A 35 12.21 10.36 -25.29
N SER A 36 11.42 9.30 -25.24
CA SER A 36 10.05 9.36 -24.73
C SER A 36 10.10 9.22 -23.22
N PRO A 37 9.58 10.19 -22.44
CA PRO A 37 9.48 10.00 -20.99
C PRO A 37 8.67 8.73 -20.74
N PRO A 38 9.06 7.91 -19.74
CA PRO A 38 8.25 6.76 -19.38
C PRO A 38 6.83 7.23 -19.06
N PRO A 39 5.79 6.44 -19.39
CA PRO A 39 4.42 6.82 -19.10
C PRO A 39 4.31 7.13 -17.60
N MET A 40 3.62 8.22 -17.25
CA MET A 40 3.51 8.74 -15.87
C MET A 40 2.94 7.71 -14.90
N LEU A 41 2.21 6.70 -15.40
CA LEU A 41 1.67 5.56 -14.65
C LEU A 41 2.22 4.25 -15.23
N ASN A 42 3.49 3.99 -15.01
CA ASN A 42 4.06 2.68 -15.34
C ASN A 42 3.85 1.72 -14.16
N ILE A 43 2.63 1.20 -14.00
CA ILE A 43 2.31 0.22 -12.95
C ILE A 43 2.86 -1.15 -13.37
N PRO A 44 3.66 -1.82 -12.52
CA PRO A 44 4.17 -3.16 -12.78
C PRO A 44 3.04 -4.18 -12.98
N ILE A 45 3.34 -5.28 -13.68
CA ILE A 45 2.32 -6.18 -14.19
C ILE A 45 1.50 -6.88 -13.10
N MET A 46 2.13 -7.38 -12.03
CA MET A 46 1.40 -8.08 -10.97
C MET A 46 0.59 -7.12 -10.12
N THR A 47 1.13 -5.94 -9.81
CA THR A 47 0.37 -4.86 -9.15
C THR A 47 -0.87 -4.50 -9.97
N LYS A 48 -0.74 -4.36 -11.30
CA LYS A 48 -1.86 -4.09 -12.21
C LYS A 48 -2.87 -5.24 -12.22
N VAL A 49 -2.41 -6.48 -12.34
CA VAL A 49 -3.27 -7.67 -12.32
C VAL A 49 -4.05 -7.73 -11.01
N MET A 50 -3.38 -7.54 -9.88
CA MET A 50 -4.06 -7.56 -8.57
C MET A 50 -5.08 -6.43 -8.45
N ALA A 51 -4.73 -5.19 -8.79
CA ALA A 51 -5.67 -4.07 -8.74
C ALA A 51 -6.90 -4.30 -9.64
N LEU A 52 -6.69 -4.79 -10.86
CA LEU A 52 -7.78 -5.10 -11.79
C LEU A 52 -8.65 -6.25 -11.28
N SER A 53 -8.06 -7.30 -10.67
CA SER A 53 -8.84 -8.42 -10.13
C SER A 53 -9.76 -7.98 -8.98
N LEU A 54 -9.29 -7.07 -8.09
CA LEU A 54 -10.15 -6.50 -7.04
C LEU A 54 -11.34 -5.74 -7.65
N ILE A 55 -11.10 -4.90 -8.65
CA ILE A 55 -12.13 -4.13 -9.34
C ILE A 55 -13.13 -5.07 -10.05
N LEU A 56 -12.63 -6.04 -10.80
CA LEU A 56 -13.49 -6.96 -11.56
C LEU A 56 -14.37 -7.83 -10.66
N VAL A 57 -13.82 -8.36 -9.55
CA VAL A 57 -14.62 -9.14 -8.58
C VAL A 57 -15.70 -8.25 -7.95
N HIS A 58 -15.38 -7.02 -7.55
CA HIS A 58 -16.36 -6.12 -6.97
C HIS A 58 -17.46 -5.77 -7.97
N LEU A 59 -17.11 -5.42 -9.22
CA LEU A 59 -18.08 -5.16 -10.28
C LEU A 59 -18.97 -6.37 -10.58
N ALA A 60 -18.40 -7.59 -10.54
CA ALA A 60 -19.18 -8.81 -10.72
C ALA A 60 -20.20 -9.01 -9.60
N LEU A 61 -19.80 -8.75 -8.34
CA LEU A 61 -20.72 -8.83 -7.19
C LEU A 61 -21.81 -7.77 -7.23
N GLU A 62 -21.48 -6.53 -7.59
CA GLU A 62 -22.45 -5.45 -7.80
C GLU A 62 -23.43 -5.82 -8.93
N GLY A 63 -22.93 -6.37 -10.04
CA GLY A 63 -23.75 -6.85 -11.15
C GLY A 63 -24.68 -7.99 -10.72
N LEU A 64 -24.18 -8.97 -9.96
CA LEU A 64 -25.03 -10.04 -9.40
C LEU A 64 -26.12 -9.46 -8.50
N GLY A 65 -25.79 -8.51 -7.64
CA GLY A 65 -26.76 -7.82 -6.79
C GLY A 65 -27.82 -7.05 -7.59
N PHE A 66 -27.42 -6.39 -8.67
CA PHE A 66 -28.31 -5.65 -9.55
C PHE A 66 -29.29 -6.56 -10.31
N PHE A 67 -28.80 -7.66 -10.93
CA PHE A 67 -29.63 -8.53 -11.75
C PHE A 67 -30.43 -9.57 -10.96
N PHE A 68 -29.91 -10.06 -9.83
CA PHE A 68 -30.50 -11.19 -9.08
C PHE A 68 -30.91 -10.79 -7.64
N GLY A 69 -30.70 -9.54 -7.26
CA GLY A 69 -31.07 -9.01 -5.94
C GLY A 69 -29.91 -9.03 -4.93
N ALA A 70 -29.96 -8.08 -3.99
CA ALA A 70 -28.92 -7.86 -2.97
C ALA A 70 -28.65 -9.09 -2.10
N GLN A 71 -29.61 -10.00 -1.97
CA GLN A 71 -29.46 -11.25 -1.22
C GLN A 71 -28.34 -12.13 -1.78
N ILE A 72 -28.23 -12.21 -3.11
CA ILE A 72 -27.17 -13.00 -3.80
C ILE A 72 -25.79 -12.40 -3.51
N GLN A 73 -25.66 -11.08 -3.60
CA GLN A 73 -24.41 -10.38 -3.27
C GLN A 73 -23.98 -10.66 -1.83
N THR A 74 -24.91 -10.50 -0.87
CA THR A 74 -24.67 -10.77 0.55
C THR A 74 -24.26 -12.22 0.78
N THR A 75 -24.93 -13.17 0.13
CA THR A 75 -24.60 -14.59 0.20
C THR A 75 -23.16 -14.85 -0.28
N CYS A 76 -22.75 -14.28 -1.43
CA CYS A 76 -21.38 -14.40 -1.92
C CYS A 76 -20.33 -13.86 -0.93
N ILE A 77 -20.65 -12.74 -0.26
CA ILE A 77 -19.76 -12.14 0.75
C ILE A 77 -19.67 -13.05 1.99
N ILE A 78 -20.76 -13.64 2.46
CA ILE A 78 -20.77 -14.55 3.61
C ILE A 78 -19.95 -15.82 3.30
N PHE A 79 -20.14 -16.45 2.14
CA PHE A 79 -19.44 -17.68 1.78
C PHE A 79 -17.97 -17.44 1.45
N GLY A 80 -17.62 -16.30 0.89
CA GLY A 80 -16.25 -16.01 0.47
C GLY A 80 -15.41 -15.23 1.49
N GLY A 81 -16.05 -14.61 2.49
CA GLY A 81 -15.39 -13.85 3.54
C GLY A 81 -14.77 -14.75 4.61
N PHE A 82 -13.79 -14.22 5.32
CA PHE A 82 -13.15 -14.93 6.41
C PHE A 82 -13.91 -14.66 7.72
N ILE A 83 -14.46 -15.72 8.33
CA ILE A 83 -15.20 -15.68 9.59
C ILE A 83 -14.42 -16.49 10.63
N PRO A 84 -13.83 -15.89 11.67
CA PRO A 84 -13.05 -16.61 12.67
C PRO A 84 -13.80 -17.78 13.32
N ALA A 85 -15.05 -17.58 13.71
CA ALA A 85 -15.86 -18.62 14.35
C ALA A 85 -16.05 -19.88 13.48
N SER A 86 -15.99 -19.76 12.15
CA SER A 86 -16.05 -20.93 11.25
C SER A 86 -14.84 -21.86 11.36
N TRP A 87 -13.75 -21.39 11.96
CA TRP A 87 -12.52 -22.16 12.16
C TRP A 87 -12.44 -22.81 13.53
N THR A 88 -13.17 -22.31 14.52
CA THR A 88 -13.06 -22.71 15.93
C THR A 88 -14.26 -23.46 16.46
N SER A 89 -15.42 -23.32 15.79
CA SER A 89 -16.65 -23.98 16.22
C SER A 89 -16.87 -25.27 15.45
N ALA A 90 -16.99 -26.40 16.15
CA ALA A 90 -17.07 -27.74 15.57
C ALA A 90 -18.18 -27.92 14.51
N ASN A 91 -19.27 -27.18 14.61
CA ASN A 91 -20.43 -27.28 13.71
C ASN A 91 -20.45 -26.18 12.61
N SER A 92 -19.42 -25.37 12.51
CA SER A 92 -19.35 -24.23 11.56
C SER A 92 -18.25 -24.39 10.51
N PHE A 93 -17.39 -25.41 10.67
CA PHE A 93 -16.33 -25.71 9.71
C PHE A 93 -16.90 -26.50 8.55
N GLU A 94 -16.85 -25.91 7.37
CA GLU A 94 -17.31 -26.51 6.11
C GLU A 94 -16.12 -26.80 5.20
N TRP A 95 -16.29 -27.69 4.21
CA TRP A 95 -15.20 -28.06 3.30
C TRP A 95 -14.62 -26.88 2.50
N TRP A 96 -15.39 -25.80 2.29
CA TRP A 96 -14.94 -24.57 1.62
C TRP A 96 -14.29 -23.56 2.57
N THR A 97 -14.41 -23.72 3.90
CA THR A 97 -13.83 -22.79 4.88
C THR A 97 -12.36 -22.47 4.58
N PRO A 98 -11.47 -23.41 4.21
CA PRO A 98 -10.08 -23.08 3.86
C PRO A 98 -9.94 -22.14 2.65
N LEU A 99 -10.88 -22.15 1.71
CA LEU A 99 -10.84 -21.27 0.55
C LEU A 99 -11.04 -19.81 0.93
N THR A 100 -11.69 -19.54 2.07
CA THR A 100 -11.91 -18.20 2.58
C THR A 100 -10.59 -17.48 2.90
N LEU A 101 -9.49 -18.20 3.19
CA LEU A 101 -8.16 -17.62 3.37
C LEU A 101 -7.61 -16.91 2.11
N ILE A 102 -8.17 -17.24 0.96
CA ILE A 102 -7.79 -16.61 -0.31
C ILE A 102 -8.90 -15.69 -0.80
N SER A 103 -10.16 -16.15 -0.82
CA SER A 103 -11.28 -15.42 -1.42
C SER A 103 -11.58 -14.11 -0.69
N TYR A 104 -11.45 -14.04 0.63
CA TYR A 104 -11.75 -12.84 1.41
C TYR A 104 -10.95 -11.61 0.92
N ASN A 105 -9.74 -11.81 0.37
CA ASN A 105 -8.90 -10.74 -0.14
C ASN A 105 -9.51 -10.02 -1.36
N PHE A 106 -10.37 -10.69 -2.11
CA PHE A 106 -10.98 -10.12 -3.32
C PHE A 106 -12.34 -9.48 -3.06
N LEU A 107 -12.92 -9.72 -1.90
CA LEU A 107 -14.23 -9.18 -1.51
C LEU A 107 -14.06 -7.82 -0.83
N HIS A 108 -15.02 -6.91 -1.04
CA HIS A 108 -15.00 -5.59 -0.42
C HIS A 108 -16.40 -5.21 0.06
N GLY A 109 -16.50 -4.62 1.24
CA GLY A 109 -17.76 -4.22 1.86
C GLY A 109 -18.43 -3.00 1.20
N GLY A 110 -17.76 -2.33 0.24
CA GLY A 110 -18.31 -1.18 -0.48
C GLY A 110 -17.24 -0.47 -1.32
N TRP A 111 -17.69 0.50 -2.10
CA TRP A 111 -16.85 1.26 -3.04
C TRP A 111 -15.69 2.00 -2.37
N PHE A 112 -15.92 2.63 -1.22
CA PHE A 112 -14.86 3.33 -0.49
C PHE A 112 -13.75 2.36 -0.10
N HIS A 113 -14.10 1.19 0.44
CA HIS A 113 -13.16 0.15 0.83
C HIS A 113 -12.36 -0.36 -0.38
N LEU A 114 -13.02 -0.64 -1.52
CA LEU A 114 -12.36 -1.03 -2.76
C LEU A 114 -11.36 0.03 -3.24
N ILE A 115 -11.81 1.29 -3.35
CA ILE A 115 -10.97 2.39 -3.85
C ILE A 115 -9.71 2.54 -3.00
N MET A 116 -9.84 2.50 -1.67
CA MET A 116 -8.69 2.58 -0.77
C MET A 116 -7.72 1.41 -0.96
N ASN A 117 -8.22 0.17 -1.11
CA ASN A 117 -7.37 -0.98 -1.38
C ASN A 117 -6.65 -0.85 -2.73
N VAL A 118 -7.35 -0.44 -3.79
CA VAL A 118 -6.75 -0.23 -5.12
C VAL A 118 -5.69 0.86 -5.10
N LEU A 119 -5.94 2.00 -4.46
CA LEU A 119 -4.96 3.07 -4.33
C LEU A 119 -3.71 2.61 -3.57
N MET A 120 -3.90 1.91 -2.46
CA MET A 120 -2.79 1.43 -1.64
C MET A 120 -1.97 0.33 -2.34
N ILE A 121 -2.62 -0.62 -3.04
CA ILE A 121 -1.90 -1.66 -3.76
C ILE A 121 -1.11 -1.06 -4.94
N VAL A 122 -1.67 -0.09 -5.65
CA VAL A 122 -0.96 0.62 -6.72
C VAL A 122 0.24 1.39 -6.16
N THR A 123 0.09 2.04 -5.02
CA THR A 123 1.15 2.84 -4.41
C THR A 123 2.27 1.97 -3.84
N PHE A 124 1.95 1.09 -2.90
CA PHE A 124 2.96 0.28 -2.21
C PHE A 124 3.42 -0.91 -3.06
N GLY A 125 2.47 -1.55 -3.74
CA GLY A 125 2.75 -2.71 -4.58
C GLY A 125 3.69 -2.37 -5.73
N SER A 126 3.49 -1.24 -6.40
CA SER A 126 4.38 -0.82 -7.49
C SER A 126 5.83 -0.64 -7.04
N GLY A 127 6.03 -0.05 -5.86
CA GLY A 127 7.37 0.12 -5.29
C GLY A 127 8.02 -1.21 -4.92
N VAL A 128 7.27 -2.08 -4.23
CA VAL A 128 7.75 -3.39 -3.82
C VAL A 128 8.03 -4.30 -5.02
N GLU A 129 7.12 -4.37 -6.00
CA GLU A 129 7.31 -5.21 -7.19
C GLU A 129 8.54 -4.78 -8.01
N ARG A 130 8.77 -3.46 -8.20
CA ARG A 130 9.98 -2.97 -8.87
C ARG A 130 11.25 -3.32 -8.11
N TRP A 131 11.21 -3.36 -6.80
CA TRP A 131 12.37 -3.64 -5.97
C TRP A 131 12.75 -5.12 -5.94
N ILE A 132 11.78 -6.02 -5.72
CA ILE A 132 12.05 -7.45 -5.47
C ILE A 132 11.45 -8.39 -6.49
N GLY A 133 10.82 -7.87 -7.54
CA GLY A 133 10.21 -8.63 -8.62
C GLY A 133 8.81 -9.19 -8.31
N PRO A 134 8.12 -9.66 -9.36
CA PRO A 134 6.70 -10.05 -9.29
C PRO A 134 6.46 -11.27 -8.38
N LYS A 135 7.36 -12.26 -8.41
CA LYS A 135 7.21 -13.48 -7.59
C LYS A 135 7.24 -13.18 -6.09
N ARG A 136 8.26 -12.41 -5.64
CA ARG A 136 8.39 -12.05 -4.22
C ARG A 136 7.33 -11.07 -3.78
N PHE A 137 6.90 -10.16 -4.65
CA PHE A 137 5.74 -9.31 -4.42
C PHE A 137 4.50 -10.14 -4.07
N LEU A 138 4.14 -11.15 -4.90
CA LEU A 138 3.00 -12.02 -4.63
C LEU A 138 3.17 -12.83 -3.34
N GLN A 139 4.37 -13.33 -3.07
CA GLN A 139 4.66 -14.07 -1.84
C GLN A 139 4.47 -13.20 -0.59
N ILE A 140 4.86 -11.92 -0.64
CA ILE A 140 4.62 -10.98 0.46
C ILE A 140 3.14 -10.67 0.57
N LEU A 141 2.46 -10.36 -0.52
CA LEU A 141 1.03 -10.02 -0.51
C LEU A 141 0.21 -11.17 0.08
N VAL A 142 0.35 -12.37 -0.47
CA VAL A 142 -0.41 -13.56 -0.04
C VAL A 142 0.01 -14.01 1.36
N GLY A 143 1.31 -14.10 1.62
CA GLY A 143 1.82 -14.52 2.93
C GLY A 143 1.41 -13.57 4.05
N SER A 144 1.42 -12.26 3.80
CA SER A 144 0.94 -11.25 4.75
C SER A 144 -0.56 -11.35 4.97
N SER A 145 -1.35 -11.64 3.93
CA SER A 145 -2.78 -11.89 4.06
C SER A 145 -3.08 -13.10 4.95
N LEU A 146 -2.35 -14.19 4.76
CA LEU A 146 -2.49 -15.39 5.61
C LEU A 146 -2.11 -15.11 7.07
N ILE A 147 -1.02 -14.36 7.31
CA ILE A 147 -0.61 -13.95 8.65
C ILE A 147 -1.65 -13.02 9.26
N ALA A 148 -2.23 -12.10 8.47
CA ALA A 148 -3.30 -11.22 8.92
C ALA A 148 -4.53 -12.01 9.39
N ALA A 149 -5.00 -12.96 8.59
CA ALA A 149 -6.11 -13.84 8.95
C ALA A 149 -5.81 -14.66 10.21
N ALA A 150 -4.62 -15.26 10.30
CA ALA A 150 -4.19 -16.02 11.47
C ALA A 150 -4.11 -15.15 12.75
N THR A 151 -3.60 -13.92 12.63
CA THR A 151 -3.52 -12.97 13.75
C THR A 151 -4.92 -12.57 14.22
N HIS A 152 -5.84 -12.30 13.29
CA HIS A 152 -7.21 -11.98 13.64
C HIS A 152 -7.95 -13.16 14.27
N LEU A 153 -7.76 -14.37 13.75
CA LEU A 153 -8.29 -15.60 14.32
C LEU A 153 -7.79 -15.81 15.76
N ALA A 154 -6.50 -15.61 16.01
CA ALA A 154 -5.93 -15.76 17.34
C ALA A 154 -6.45 -14.72 18.35
N PHE A 155 -6.73 -13.50 17.86
CA PHE A 155 -7.24 -12.41 18.70
C PHE A 155 -8.74 -12.53 19.01
N ALA A 156 -9.55 -12.93 18.03
CA ALA A 156 -11.00 -12.99 18.13
C ALA A 156 -11.56 -14.33 17.59
N PRO A 157 -11.20 -15.48 18.20
CA PRO A 157 -11.49 -16.81 17.64
C PRO A 157 -12.99 -17.12 17.50
N THR A 158 -13.84 -16.50 18.32
CA THR A 158 -15.29 -16.72 18.31
C THR A 158 -16.08 -15.64 17.57
N SER A 159 -15.37 -14.69 16.93
CA SER A 159 -16.02 -13.61 16.19
C SER A 159 -16.80 -14.14 14.99
N GLN A 160 -18.05 -13.67 14.86
CA GLN A 160 -18.93 -13.90 13.72
C GLN A 160 -18.79 -12.81 12.63
N GLU A 161 -17.92 -11.82 12.86
CA GLU A 161 -17.69 -10.77 11.88
C GLU A 161 -17.08 -11.33 10.60
N ILE A 162 -17.57 -10.84 9.46
CA ILE A 162 -17.09 -11.25 8.15
C ILE A 162 -15.95 -10.32 7.76
N VAL A 163 -14.72 -10.84 7.77
CA VAL A 163 -13.54 -10.10 7.34
C VAL A 163 -13.41 -10.22 5.83
N VAL A 164 -13.32 -9.07 5.15
CA VAL A 164 -13.13 -8.95 3.69
C VAL A 164 -12.09 -7.88 3.38
N GLY A 165 -11.45 -7.99 2.23
CA GLY A 165 -10.51 -7.02 1.69
C GLY A 165 -9.05 -7.46 1.66
N ALA A 166 -8.31 -6.96 0.67
CA ALA A 166 -6.88 -7.22 0.50
C ALA A 166 -6.00 -6.46 1.51
N SER A 167 -6.59 -5.67 2.39
CA SER A 167 -5.90 -4.70 3.25
C SER A 167 -4.87 -5.32 4.20
N GLY A 168 -5.07 -6.57 4.65
CA GLY A 168 -4.08 -7.33 5.43
C GLY A 168 -2.79 -7.57 4.64
N GLY A 169 -2.90 -8.04 3.41
CA GLY A 169 -1.78 -8.21 2.50
C GLY A 169 -1.12 -6.89 2.08
N ILE A 170 -1.94 -5.86 1.83
CA ILE A 170 -1.47 -4.49 1.49
C ILE A 170 -0.72 -3.87 2.67
N SER A 171 -1.15 -4.09 3.92
CA SER A 171 -0.41 -3.71 5.10
C SER A 171 0.98 -4.35 5.13
N GLY A 172 1.08 -5.61 4.67
CA GLY A 172 2.37 -6.29 4.49
C GLY A 172 3.24 -5.66 3.40
N LEU A 173 2.66 -5.23 2.29
CA LEU A 173 3.39 -4.48 1.25
C LEU A 173 3.90 -3.14 1.78
N PHE A 174 3.13 -2.47 2.62
CA PHE A 174 3.59 -1.26 3.31
C PHE A 174 4.78 -1.56 4.23
N GLY A 175 4.72 -2.63 5.02
CA GLY A 175 5.85 -3.09 5.84
C GLY A 175 7.10 -3.39 5.00
N ALA A 176 6.94 -4.07 3.87
CA ALA A 176 8.02 -4.33 2.91
C ALA A 176 8.61 -3.04 2.34
N MET A 177 7.77 -2.06 2.02
CA MET A 177 8.19 -0.74 1.54
C MET A 177 9.04 0.00 2.58
N LEU A 178 8.66 -0.06 3.88
CA LEU A 178 9.47 0.55 4.95
C LEU A 178 10.84 -0.12 5.05
N VAL A 179 10.92 -1.46 4.93
CA VAL A 179 12.21 -2.17 4.89
C VAL A 179 13.05 -1.72 3.69
N HIS A 180 12.43 -1.55 2.52
CA HIS A 180 13.11 -1.05 1.32
C HIS A 180 13.68 0.35 1.54
N LEU A 181 12.85 1.28 1.99
CA LEU A 181 13.24 2.67 2.25
C LEU A 181 14.36 2.76 3.29
N GLN A 182 14.26 2.03 4.41
CA GLN A 182 15.28 2.01 5.46
C GLN A 182 16.66 1.52 4.94
N ARG A 183 16.66 0.67 3.90
CA ARG A 183 17.88 0.16 3.27
C ARG A 183 18.38 1.04 2.13
N SER A 184 17.58 1.99 1.66
CA SER A 184 18.00 2.91 0.59
C SER A 184 19.13 3.82 1.05
N ASN A 185 20.01 4.21 0.11
CA ASN A 185 21.15 5.08 0.41
C ASN A 185 20.71 6.44 1.00
N ALA A 186 19.59 6.98 0.54
CA ALA A 186 19.06 8.25 1.04
C ALA A 186 18.78 8.21 2.56
N PHE A 187 18.10 7.17 3.05
CA PHE A 187 17.80 7.03 4.48
C PHE A 187 19.02 6.65 5.32
N ARG A 188 19.93 5.83 4.76
CA ARG A 188 21.18 5.45 5.44
C ARG A 188 22.10 6.63 5.65
N GLN A 189 22.27 7.50 4.67
CA GLN A 189 23.11 8.69 4.77
C GLN A 189 22.61 9.67 5.83
N HIS A 190 21.31 9.86 5.93
CA HIS A 190 20.70 10.77 6.91
C HIS A 190 20.43 10.14 8.28
N LYS A 191 20.79 8.85 8.48
CA LYS A 191 20.52 8.09 9.72
C LYS A 191 19.03 8.18 10.18
N THR A 192 18.12 8.37 9.23
CA THR A 192 16.69 8.54 9.51
C THR A 192 16.06 7.18 9.84
N SER A 193 15.34 7.12 10.96
CA SER A 193 14.57 5.94 11.36
C SER A 193 13.15 6.01 10.80
N LEU A 194 12.63 4.89 10.29
CA LEU A 194 11.24 4.74 9.87
C LEU A 194 10.32 4.16 10.96
N VAL A 195 10.85 3.94 12.16
CA VAL A 195 10.05 3.50 13.32
C VAL A 195 8.88 4.45 13.62
N PRO A 196 9.05 5.79 13.63
CA PRO A 196 7.92 6.69 13.81
C PRO A 196 6.81 6.50 12.77
N THR A 197 7.18 6.30 11.50
CA THR A 197 6.20 6.05 10.41
C THR A 197 5.44 4.74 10.64
N ALA A 198 6.12 3.68 11.09
CA ALA A 198 5.48 2.42 11.45
C ALA A 198 4.52 2.59 12.64
N LEU A 199 4.92 3.32 13.67
CA LEU A 199 4.08 3.60 14.84
C LEU A 199 2.84 4.44 14.47
N VAL A 200 2.99 5.44 13.62
CA VAL A 200 1.86 6.23 13.10
C VAL A 200 0.89 5.33 12.32
N TRP A 201 1.39 4.44 11.47
CA TRP A 201 0.56 3.48 10.75
C TRP A 201 -0.25 2.59 11.72
N ILE A 202 0.42 2.02 12.72
CA ILE A 202 -0.23 1.18 13.73
C ILE A 202 -1.30 1.97 14.49
N ALA A 203 -0.97 3.20 14.92
CA ALA A 203 -1.90 4.07 15.64
C ALA A 203 -3.14 4.44 14.81
N ILE A 204 -2.95 4.81 13.54
CA ILE A 204 -4.06 5.10 12.61
C ILE A 204 -4.93 3.86 12.40
N THR A 205 -4.31 2.71 12.18
CA THR A 205 -5.02 1.45 11.96
C THR A 205 -5.85 1.05 13.19
N ALA A 206 -5.27 1.17 14.40
CA ALA A 206 -5.99 0.91 15.65
C ALA A 206 -7.12 1.92 15.90
N LEU A 207 -6.90 3.20 15.56
CA LEU A 207 -7.93 4.25 15.68
C LEU A 207 -9.14 3.95 14.79
N PHE A 208 -8.93 3.58 13.52
CA PHE A 208 -10.02 3.17 12.64
C PHE A 208 -10.68 1.86 13.09
N GLY A 209 -9.94 0.96 13.73
CA GLY A 209 -10.51 -0.22 14.35
C GLY A 209 -11.46 0.10 15.51
N TYR A 210 -11.17 1.18 16.24
CA TYR A 210 -12.01 1.64 17.36
C TYR A 210 -13.19 2.49 16.89
N LEU A 211 -12.97 3.42 15.95
CA LEU A 211 -13.99 4.36 15.47
C LEU A 211 -14.87 3.80 14.33
N GLY A 212 -14.41 2.76 13.64
CA GLY A 212 -14.92 2.33 12.33
C GLY A 212 -14.32 3.14 11.18
N ALA A 213 -14.55 2.68 9.95
CA ALA A 213 -14.18 3.41 8.74
C ALA A 213 -15.18 4.55 8.45
N PRO A 214 -14.80 5.55 7.63
CA PRO A 214 -15.68 6.67 7.28
C PRO A 214 -17.01 6.27 6.62
N ASP A 215 -17.07 5.08 6.03
CA ASP A 215 -18.28 4.50 5.45
C ASP A 215 -19.13 3.68 6.45
N GLY A 216 -18.75 3.70 7.73
CA GLY A 216 -19.41 2.97 8.81
C GLY A 216 -19.07 1.48 8.91
N SER A 217 -18.15 0.97 8.06
CA SER A 217 -17.72 -0.42 8.14
C SER A 217 -16.77 -0.66 9.33
N SER A 218 -16.79 -1.89 9.89
CA SER A 218 -15.81 -2.31 10.89
C SER A 218 -14.44 -2.53 10.24
N VAL A 219 -13.38 -2.19 10.95
CA VAL A 219 -12.01 -2.38 10.48
C VAL A 219 -11.33 -3.45 11.32
N ALA A 220 -10.92 -4.54 10.70
CA ALA A 220 -10.17 -5.63 11.34
C ALA A 220 -8.71 -5.20 11.61
N TRP A 221 -8.52 -4.20 12.49
CA TRP A 221 -7.25 -3.55 12.75
C TRP A 221 -6.13 -4.51 13.19
N VAL A 222 -6.48 -5.55 13.93
CA VAL A 222 -5.52 -6.59 14.36
C VAL A 222 -4.98 -7.36 13.17
N ALA A 223 -5.84 -7.66 12.17
CA ALA A 223 -5.40 -8.28 10.90
C ALA A 223 -4.39 -7.38 10.17
N HIS A 224 -4.61 -6.06 10.14
CA HIS A 224 -3.68 -5.12 9.51
C HIS A 224 -2.32 -5.09 10.21
N ILE A 225 -2.29 -5.11 11.55
CA ILE A 225 -1.03 -5.19 12.30
C ILE A 225 -0.32 -6.52 12.03
N GLY A 226 -1.05 -7.63 12.05
CA GLY A 226 -0.50 -8.95 11.71
C GLY A 226 0.09 -8.98 10.30
N GLY A 227 -0.65 -8.48 9.33
CA GLY A 227 -0.19 -8.37 7.93
C GLY A 227 1.05 -7.49 7.79
N PHE A 228 1.08 -6.34 8.44
CA PHE A 228 2.21 -5.41 8.44
C PHE A 228 3.50 -6.06 8.98
N LEU A 229 3.41 -6.68 10.15
CA LEU A 229 4.54 -7.38 10.76
C LEU A 229 4.98 -8.60 9.95
N GLY A 230 4.00 -9.34 9.39
CA GLY A 230 4.23 -10.45 8.47
C GLY A 230 5.01 -10.02 7.24
N GLY A 231 4.63 -8.90 6.63
CA GLY A 231 5.31 -8.34 5.45
C GLY A 231 6.75 -7.92 5.75
N ILE A 232 7.01 -7.31 6.90
CA ILE A 232 8.37 -7.01 7.36
C ILE A 232 9.18 -8.32 7.49
N GLY A 233 8.63 -9.32 8.20
CA GLY A 233 9.29 -10.59 8.44
C GLY A 233 9.63 -11.33 7.16
N LEU A 234 8.65 -11.50 6.25
CA LEU A 234 8.85 -12.15 4.95
C LEU A 234 9.88 -11.43 4.10
N THR A 235 9.85 -10.09 4.07
CA THR A 235 10.83 -9.29 3.34
C THR A 235 12.24 -9.51 3.87
N LEU A 236 12.41 -9.50 5.19
CA LEU A 236 13.72 -9.74 5.81
C LEU A 236 14.24 -11.17 5.54
N MET A 237 13.35 -12.17 5.50
CA MET A 237 13.71 -13.55 5.11
C MET A 237 14.20 -13.61 3.66
N PHE A 238 13.48 -12.99 2.72
CA PHE A 238 13.88 -12.99 1.31
C PHE A 238 15.20 -12.26 1.04
N LEU A 239 15.53 -11.27 1.86
CA LEU A 239 16.79 -10.54 1.73
C LEU A 239 18.01 -11.29 2.30
N LYS A 240 17.76 -12.31 3.16
CA LYS A 240 18.81 -13.20 3.66
C LYS A 240 19.07 -14.39 2.72
N SER A 241 18.08 -14.78 1.92
CA SER A 241 18.21 -15.90 0.98
C SER A 241 19.01 -15.47 -0.26
N PRO A 242 19.98 -16.27 -0.74
CA PRO A 242 20.66 -16.00 -2.02
C PRO A 242 19.64 -15.87 -3.15
N GLN A 243 19.89 -14.99 -4.10
CA GLN A 243 19.08 -14.93 -5.31
C GLN A 243 19.43 -16.15 -6.17
N THR A 244 18.57 -17.16 -6.19
CA THR A 244 18.61 -18.27 -7.16
C THR A 244 17.85 -17.86 -8.42
#